data_f88a40704c9781ef5438134a43ad2b57
#
_entry.id   f88a40704c9781ef5438134a43ad2b57
#
_cell.length_a   1.000
_cell.length_b   1.000
_cell.length_c   1.000
_cell.angle_alpha   90.00
_cell.angle_beta   90.00
_cell.angle_gamma   90.00
#
_symmetry.space_group_name_H-M   'P 1'
#
loop_
_entity.id
_entity.type
_entity.pdbx_description
1 polymer ?
#
loop_
_entity_poly.entity_id
_entity_poly.type
_entity_poly.pdbx_seq_one_letter_code
_entity_poly.pdbx_strand_id
1 'polypeptide(L)'
;RPYLQTTYEASPLNRPVAQHGVGEAWVEHPVSYQYITRDPRSFSWLYYKIPSGNFLGVCTTDEDGNPAYEFKDGLGRTILAGRMDGSDPYFVYYQYNNHDDLVNVYPPFVTYPKMHEPEGPFDTQSSYSYRYDFLHRCVYKKLPERDAIYYIYDHGDHQVFSQDGEQRVRGEWAFSLSDELNRPVLTGICHNSYYYDDFPLCEIDVKARRDDTGTAFHGYIPENIPMTNPVVYTAVSYTHLRA
;
A
#
# COMPACT_ATOMS: atom_id res chain seq x y z
N ARG A 1 10.77 -12.85 -36.60
CA ARG A 1 9.64 -11.91 -36.74
C ARG A 1 10.03 -10.57 -36.10
N PRO A 2 9.84 -9.43 -36.78
CA PRO A 2 10.22 -8.12 -36.25
C PRO A 2 9.15 -7.46 -35.35
N TYR A 3 8.08 -8.17 -35.01
CA TYR A 3 6.94 -7.64 -34.27
C TYR A 3 6.46 -8.61 -33.18
N LEU A 4 5.88 -8.05 -32.14
CA LEU A 4 5.18 -8.78 -31.10
C LEU A 4 3.83 -9.27 -31.66
N GLN A 5 3.49 -10.53 -31.43
CA GLN A 5 2.24 -11.15 -31.86
C GLN A 5 1.44 -11.62 -30.65
N THR A 6 0.20 -11.15 -30.53
CA THR A 6 -0.75 -11.62 -29.51
C THR A 6 -1.81 -12.50 -30.17
N THR A 7 -2.05 -13.66 -29.59
CA THR A 7 -3.12 -14.59 -29.99
C THR A 7 -4.25 -14.47 -28.95
N TYR A 8 -5.48 -14.42 -29.45
CA TYR A 8 -6.67 -14.25 -28.61
C TYR A 8 -7.54 -15.52 -28.67
N GLU A 9 -8.32 -15.74 -27.61
CA GLU A 9 -9.31 -16.82 -27.59
C GLU A 9 -10.44 -16.55 -28.60
N ALA A 10 -11.12 -17.60 -29.03
CA ALA A 10 -12.24 -17.51 -29.99
C ALA A 10 -13.59 -17.16 -29.31
N SER A 11 -13.59 -16.61 -28.10
CA SER A 11 -14.78 -16.21 -27.36
C SER A 11 -15.11 -14.72 -27.58
N PRO A 12 -16.36 -14.28 -27.31
CA PRO A 12 -16.71 -12.86 -27.35
C PRO A 12 -15.90 -11.98 -26.39
N LEU A 13 -15.24 -12.55 -25.38
CA LEU A 13 -14.40 -11.82 -24.42
C LEU A 13 -13.07 -11.40 -25.01
N ASN A 14 -12.63 -12.05 -26.11
CA ASN A 14 -11.43 -11.73 -26.86
C ASN A 14 -10.19 -11.54 -25.96
N ARG A 15 -9.99 -12.46 -24.99
CA ARG A 15 -8.87 -12.39 -24.04
C ARG A 15 -7.59 -12.93 -24.68
N PRO A 16 -6.41 -12.37 -24.39
CA PRO A 16 -5.15 -12.90 -24.88
C PRO A 16 -4.89 -14.31 -24.31
N VAL A 17 -4.45 -15.25 -25.13
CA VAL A 17 -4.08 -16.61 -24.71
C VAL A 17 -2.60 -16.88 -24.89
N ALA A 18 -1.93 -16.17 -25.80
CA ALA A 18 -0.49 -16.25 -25.97
C ALA A 18 0.09 -14.96 -26.52
N GLN A 19 1.30 -14.62 -26.10
CA GLN A 19 2.04 -13.47 -26.59
C GLN A 19 3.47 -13.90 -26.94
N HIS A 20 3.83 -13.74 -28.21
CA HIS A 20 5.15 -14.08 -28.73
C HIS A 20 6.02 -12.81 -28.80
N GLY A 21 7.23 -12.90 -28.28
CA GLY A 21 8.22 -11.84 -28.35
C GLY A 21 8.76 -11.60 -29.77
N VAL A 22 9.57 -10.53 -29.90
CA VAL A 22 10.23 -10.18 -31.16
C VAL A 22 11.45 -11.05 -31.36
N GLY A 23 11.60 -11.64 -32.56
CA GLY A 23 12.70 -12.51 -32.94
C GLY A 23 12.30 -13.98 -33.11
N GLU A 24 13.14 -14.75 -33.80
CA GLU A 24 12.85 -16.16 -34.09
C GLU A 24 12.99 -17.04 -32.84
N ALA A 25 13.90 -16.71 -31.94
CA ALA A 25 14.11 -17.45 -30.71
C ALA A 25 12.89 -17.46 -29.75
N TRP A 26 12.03 -16.45 -29.86
CA TRP A 26 10.85 -16.30 -28.98
C TRP A 26 9.56 -16.89 -29.59
N VAL A 27 9.61 -17.42 -30.80
CA VAL A 27 8.42 -18.00 -31.47
C VAL A 27 7.91 -19.24 -30.76
N GLU A 28 8.83 -20.06 -30.22
CA GLU A 28 8.50 -21.30 -29.52
C GLU A 28 8.35 -21.15 -28.02
N HIS A 29 8.65 -19.95 -27.49
CA HIS A 29 8.58 -19.61 -26.07
C HIS A 29 7.63 -18.43 -25.81
N PRO A 30 6.31 -18.57 -26.04
CA PRO A 30 5.37 -17.50 -25.77
C PRO A 30 5.07 -17.37 -24.29
N VAL A 31 4.79 -16.15 -23.84
CA VAL A 31 4.02 -15.95 -22.61
C VAL A 31 2.62 -16.47 -22.85
N SER A 32 2.14 -17.41 -22.05
CA SER A 32 0.79 -17.98 -22.20
C SER A 32 -0.12 -17.60 -21.02
N TYR A 33 -1.42 -17.48 -21.31
CA TYR A 33 -2.44 -17.09 -20.33
C TYR A 33 -3.53 -18.15 -20.27
N GLN A 34 -3.80 -18.66 -19.08
CA GLN A 34 -4.90 -19.58 -18.81
C GLN A 34 -5.87 -18.92 -17.81
N TYR A 35 -7.14 -18.81 -18.21
CA TYR A 35 -8.19 -18.23 -17.37
C TYR A 35 -8.87 -19.31 -16.53
N ILE A 36 -8.91 -19.07 -15.23
CA ILE A 36 -9.43 -20.01 -14.21
C ILE A 36 -10.70 -19.41 -13.63
N THR A 37 -11.84 -20.07 -13.85
CA THR A 37 -13.15 -19.64 -13.34
C THR A 37 -13.57 -20.45 -12.13
N ARG A 38 -12.65 -21.07 -11.43
CA ARG A 38 -12.94 -21.92 -10.27
C ARG A 38 -12.73 -21.16 -8.97
N ASP A 39 -13.47 -21.59 -7.93
CA ASP A 39 -13.17 -21.21 -6.57
C ASP A 39 -11.73 -21.59 -6.23
N PRO A 40 -10.86 -20.64 -5.82
CA PRO A 40 -9.48 -20.94 -5.45
C PRO A 40 -9.37 -21.97 -4.35
N ARG A 41 -10.43 -22.16 -3.53
CA ARG A 41 -10.51 -23.21 -2.52
C ARG A 41 -10.56 -24.62 -3.10
N SER A 42 -10.83 -24.77 -4.41
CA SER A 42 -10.71 -26.06 -5.10
C SER A 42 -9.26 -26.54 -5.21
N PHE A 43 -8.30 -25.67 -5.02
CA PHE A 43 -6.93 -26.03 -4.73
C PHE A 43 -6.85 -26.38 -3.26
N SER A 44 -6.56 -27.63 -2.92
CA SER A 44 -6.60 -28.19 -1.54
C SER A 44 -5.81 -27.38 -0.50
N TRP A 45 -4.85 -26.60 -0.93
CA TRP A 45 -4.00 -25.77 -0.10
C TRP A 45 -4.56 -24.36 0.21
N LEU A 46 -5.65 -23.92 -0.47
CA LEU A 46 -6.28 -22.60 -0.25
C LEU A 46 -7.55 -22.67 0.61
N TYR A 47 -7.96 -23.86 1.00
CA TYR A 47 -9.30 -24.17 1.50
C TYR A 47 -9.79 -23.37 2.71
N TYR A 48 -8.91 -22.91 3.59
CA TYR A 48 -9.35 -22.49 4.91
C TYR A 48 -9.39 -20.97 5.17
N LYS A 49 -8.85 -20.12 4.31
CA LYS A 49 -8.61 -18.70 4.65
C LYS A 49 -9.09 -17.67 3.64
N ILE A 50 -9.43 -18.08 2.45
CA ILE A 50 -10.02 -17.20 1.46
C ILE A 50 -11.53 -17.22 1.61
N PRO A 51 -12.21 -16.05 1.60
CA PRO A 51 -13.67 -16.00 1.62
C PRO A 51 -14.26 -16.85 0.50
N SER A 52 -15.40 -17.50 0.78
CA SER A 52 -16.12 -18.23 -0.26
C SER A 52 -16.63 -17.27 -1.32
N GLY A 53 -16.40 -17.56 -2.60
CA GLY A 53 -16.87 -16.71 -3.68
C GLY A 53 -16.41 -17.17 -5.05
N ASN A 54 -16.96 -16.54 -6.08
CA ASN A 54 -16.51 -16.73 -7.45
C ASN A 54 -15.34 -15.79 -7.71
N PHE A 55 -14.18 -16.34 -7.98
CA PHE A 55 -12.97 -15.59 -8.28
C PHE A 55 -12.60 -15.78 -9.74
N LEU A 56 -12.02 -14.73 -10.32
CA LEU A 56 -11.41 -14.78 -11.64
C LEU A 56 -9.92 -15.00 -11.47
N GLY A 57 -9.43 -16.16 -11.85
CA GLY A 57 -8.01 -16.49 -11.83
C GLY A 57 -7.38 -16.37 -13.20
N VAL A 58 -6.13 -15.93 -13.25
CA VAL A 58 -5.27 -15.97 -14.43
C VAL A 58 -3.97 -16.67 -14.04
N CYS A 59 -3.62 -17.73 -14.77
CA CYS A 59 -2.28 -18.30 -14.73
C CYS A 59 -1.52 -17.76 -15.93
N THR A 60 -0.43 -17.04 -15.66
CA THR A 60 0.49 -16.55 -16.69
C THR A 60 1.74 -17.41 -16.63
N THR A 61 2.09 -18.06 -17.72
CA THR A 61 3.35 -18.83 -17.83
C THR A 61 4.31 -18.01 -18.68
N ASP A 62 5.49 -17.72 -18.12
CA ASP A 62 6.52 -16.95 -18.80
C ASP A 62 7.21 -17.77 -19.90
N GLU A 63 8.16 -17.16 -20.60
CA GLU A 63 8.92 -17.76 -21.70
C GLU A 63 9.79 -18.96 -21.26
N ASP A 64 10.13 -19.02 -19.97
CA ASP A 64 10.90 -20.10 -19.36
C ASP A 64 10.02 -21.23 -18.81
N GLY A 65 8.68 -21.08 -18.93
CA GLY A 65 7.72 -22.07 -18.49
C GLY A 65 7.33 -21.96 -17.01
N ASN A 66 7.66 -20.85 -16.32
CA ASN A 66 7.31 -20.66 -14.91
C ASN A 66 5.89 -20.09 -14.77
N PRO A 67 4.97 -20.78 -14.07
CA PRO A 67 3.61 -20.30 -13.87
C PRO A 67 3.51 -19.31 -12.72
N ALA A 68 2.85 -18.19 -12.96
CA ALA A 68 2.41 -17.22 -11.96
C ALA A 68 0.88 -17.15 -11.95
N TYR A 69 0.29 -17.05 -10.78
CA TYR A 69 -1.16 -17.04 -10.59
C TYR A 69 -1.61 -15.73 -9.97
N GLU A 70 -2.69 -15.18 -10.47
CA GLU A 70 -3.38 -14.05 -9.90
C GLU A 70 -4.88 -14.37 -9.81
N PHE A 71 -5.49 -14.15 -8.64
CA PHE A 71 -6.91 -14.31 -8.43
C PHE A 71 -7.53 -12.99 -7.99
N LYS A 72 -8.62 -12.62 -8.65
CA LYS A 72 -9.40 -11.41 -8.37
C LYS A 72 -10.79 -11.78 -7.88
N ASP A 73 -11.30 -10.97 -6.97
CA ASP A 73 -12.69 -11.06 -6.53
C ASP A 73 -13.68 -10.47 -7.55
N GLY A 74 -14.98 -10.49 -7.21
CA GLY A 74 -16.03 -9.95 -8.08
C GLY A 74 -15.97 -8.43 -8.31
N LEU A 75 -15.19 -7.70 -7.53
CA LEU A 75 -14.92 -6.26 -7.69
C LEU A 75 -13.64 -5.98 -8.50
N GLY A 76 -12.93 -7.04 -8.92
CA GLY A 76 -11.68 -6.92 -9.67
C GLY A 76 -10.44 -6.68 -8.81
N ARG A 77 -10.55 -6.77 -7.47
CA ARG A 77 -9.42 -6.61 -6.56
C ARG A 77 -8.61 -7.90 -6.50
N THR A 78 -7.30 -7.81 -6.57
CA THR A 78 -6.41 -8.96 -6.40
C THR A 78 -6.44 -9.43 -4.95
N ILE A 79 -6.90 -10.66 -4.72
CA ILE A 79 -6.97 -11.27 -3.39
C ILE A 79 -5.82 -12.25 -3.13
N LEU A 80 -5.28 -12.84 -4.19
CA LEU A 80 -4.19 -13.79 -4.12
C LEU A 80 -3.30 -13.66 -5.34
N ALA A 81 -1.99 -13.59 -5.13
CA ALA A 81 -1.01 -13.59 -6.21
C ALA A 81 0.23 -14.38 -5.81
N GLY A 82 0.81 -15.14 -6.72
CA GLY A 82 2.01 -15.91 -6.42
C GLY A 82 2.35 -16.97 -7.46
N ARG A 83 3.19 -17.91 -7.06
CA ARG A 83 3.68 -18.98 -7.92
C ARG A 83 3.75 -20.31 -7.18
N MET A 84 3.87 -21.38 -7.96
CA MET A 84 4.23 -22.71 -7.44
C MET A 84 5.74 -22.93 -7.65
N ASP A 85 6.40 -23.52 -6.67
CA ASP A 85 7.76 -24.03 -6.80
C ASP A 85 7.70 -25.55 -6.56
N GLY A 86 7.65 -26.29 -7.64
CA GLY A 86 7.27 -27.70 -7.61
C GLY A 86 5.85 -27.88 -7.07
N SER A 87 5.70 -28.52 -5.92
CA SER A 87 4.40 -28.70 -5.22
C SER A 87 4.12 -27.61 -4.19
N ASP A 88 5.09 -26.74 -3.92
CA ASP A 88 5.00 -25.76 -2.85
C ASP A 88 4.42 -24.41 -3.31
N PRO A 89 3.35 -23.94 -2.69
CA PRO A 89 2.69 -22.70 -3.06
C PRO A 89 3.33 -21.49 -2.35
N TYR A 90 3.80 -20.51 -3.10
CA TYR A 90 4.31 -19.24 -2.61
C TYR A 90 3.38 -18.11 -3.02
N PHE A 91 2.40 -17.82 -2.16
CA PHE A 91 1.36 -16.85 -2.45
C PHE A 91 1.35 -15.71 -1.43
N VAL A 92 1.06 -14.51 -1.93
CA VAL A 92 0.67 -13.34 -1.15
C VAL A 92 -0.84 -13.28 -1.10
N TYR A 93 -1.40 -13.14 0.09
CA TYR A 93 -2.83 -12.94 0.29
C TYR A 93 -3.10 -11.48 0.66
N TYR A 94 -4.07 -10.87 -0.02
CA TYR A 94 -4.50 -9.50 0.18
C TYR A 94 -5.89 -9.48 0.80
N GLN A 95 -6.05 -8.76 1.90
CA GLN A 95 -7.32 -8.63 2.60
C GLN A 95 -7.81 -7.19 2.55
N TYR A 96 -9.06 -7.02 2.19
CA TYR A 96 -9.72 -5.71 2.08
C TYR A 96 -10.84 -5.59 3.10
N ASN A 97 -11.14 -4.36 3.53
CA ASN A 97 -12.32 -4.06 4.32
C ASN A 97 -13.58 -3.89 3.43
N ASN A 98 -14.70 -3.57 4.05
CA ASN A 98 -15.97 -3.35 3.34
C ASN A 98 -16.00 -2.04 2.53
N HIS A 99 -14.99 -1.21 2.65
CA HIS A 99 -14.84 0.07 1.96
C HIS A 99 -13.79 0.01 0.85
N ASP A 100 -13.36 -1.19 0.46
CA ASP A 100 -12.36 -1.47 -0.57
C ASP A 100 -10.92 -1.07 -0.21
N ASP A 101 -10.65 -0.70 1.04
CA ASP A 101 -9.29 -0.41 1.47
C ASP A 101 -8.52 -1.70 1.76
N LEU A 102 -7.26 -1.76 1.37
CA LEU A 102 -6.35 -2.86 1.65
C LEU A 102 -5.91 -2.82 3.11
N VAL A 103 -6.40 -3.73 3.95
CA VAL A 103 -6.12 -3.71 5.40
C VAL A 103 -4.99 -4.63 5.82
N ASN A 104 -4.78 -5.76 5.13
CA ASN A 104 -3.67 -6.65 5.43
C ASN A 104 -3.08 -7.25 4.15
N VAL A 105 -1.75 -7.46 4.18
CA VAL A 105 -1.03 -8.25 3.17
C VAL A 105 -0.22 -9.31 3.89
N TYR A 106 -0.49 -10.56 3.57
CA TYR A 106 0.19 -11.72 4.15
C TYR A 106 1.19 -12.28 3.14
N PRO A 107 2.50 -12.10 3.37
CA PRO A 107 3.52 -12.59 2.46
C PRO A 107 3.66 -14.12 2.48
N PRO A 108 4.37 -14.73 1.52
CA PRO A 108 4.47 -16.19 1.39
C PRO A 108 4.97 -16.91 2.64
N PHE A 109 5.90 -16.33 3.38
CA PHE A 109 6.42 -16.94 4.61
C PHE A 109 5.39 -16.99 5.76
N VAL A 110 4.32 -16.19 5.69
CA VAL A 110 3.17 -16.25 6.61
C VAL A 110 2.11 -17.21 6.08
N THR A 111 1.86 -17.20 4.78
CA THR A 111 0.81 -18.00 4.15
C THR A 111 1.20 -19.47 4.00
N TYR A 112 2.47 -19.76 3.68
CA TYR A 112 2.95 -21.10 3.44
C TYR A 112 2.79 -22.06 4.64
N PRO A 113 3.20 -21.71 5.87
CA PRO A 113 2.98 -22.57 7.04
C PRO A 113 1.49 -22.87 7.30
N LYS A 114 0.64 -21.87 7.03
CA LYS A 114 -0.81 -21.99 7.24
C LYS A 114 -1.53 -22.78 6.16
N MET A 115 -0.91 -23.03 5.05
CA MET A 115 -1.42 -23.95 4.02
C MET A 115 -1.24 -25.42 4.46
N HIS A 116 -0.20 -25.69 5.22
CA HIS A 116 0.08 -27.02 5.77
C HIS A 116 -0.55 -27.24 7.16
N GLU A 117 -0.73 -26.16 7.94
CA GLU A 117 -1.37 -26.15 9.25
C GLU A 117 -2.52 -25.15 9.28
N PRO A 118 -3.71 -25.52 8.82
CA PRO A 118 -4.80 -24.56 8.58
C PRO A 118 -5.44 -23.95 9.84
N GLU A 119 -5.11 -24.43 11.04
CA GLU A 119 -5.71 -23.94 12.27
C GLU A 119 -5.11 -22.61 12.74
N GLY A 120 -5.98 -21.71 13.22
CA GLY A 120 -5.64 -20.41 13.80
C GLY A 120 -5.53 -19.26 12.80
N PRO A 121 -5.47 -18.01 13.27
CA PRO A 121 -5.34 -16.82 12.44
C PRO A 121 -3.97 -16.72 11.76
N PHE A 122 -3.86 -15.89 10.73
CA PHE A 122 -2.55 -15.51 10.20
C PHE A 122 -1.75 -14.73 11.25
N ASP A 123 -0.42 -14.89 11.20
CA ASP A 123 0.46 -14.09 12.04
C ASP A 123 0.46 -12.63 11.56
N THR A 124 -0.09 -11.75 12.41
CA THR A 124 -0.15 -10.32 12.13
C THR A 124 1.17 -9.60 12.46
N GLN A 125 2.08 -10.22 13.21
CA GLN A 125 3.38 -9.64 13.49
C GLN A 125 4.26 -9.62 12.24
N SER A 126 4.21 -10.70 11.48
CA SER A 126 5.00 -10.89 10.26
C SER A 126 4.23 -10.50 8.99
N SER A 127 3.17 -9.72 9.10
CA SER A 127 2.36 -9.23 7.98
C SER A 127 2.37 -7.71 7.88
N TYR A 128 1.96 -7.20 6.70
CA TYR A 128 1.68 -5.78 6.54
C TYR A 128 0.25 -5.51 7.02
N SER A 129 0.06 -4.44 7.81
CA SER A 129 -1.26 -4.03 8.26
C SER A 129 -1.46 -2.53 8.06
N TYR A 130 -2.65 -2.16 7.65
CA TYR A 130 -3.02 -0.77 7.39
C TYR A 130 -4.36 -0.47 8.05
N ARG A 131 -4.55 0.78 8.50
CA ARG A 131 -5.83 1.31 8.93
C ARG A 131 -6.07 2.64 8.25
N TYR A 132 -7.33 2.93 8.01
CA TYR A 132 -7.76 4.11 7.29
C TYR A 132 -8.79 4.87 8.12
N ASP A 133 -8.84 6.18 7.93
CA ASP A 133 -9.90 7.02 8.46
C ASP A 133 -11.17 6.95 7.56
N PHE A 134 -12.18 7.73 7.91
CA PHE A 134 -13.44 7.78 7.15
C PHE A 134 -13.31 8.43 5.77
N LEU A 135 -12.19 9.10 5.47
CA LEU A 135 -11.84 9.65 4.16
C LEU A 135 -10.93 8.71 3.35
N HIS A 136 -10.73 7.47 3.80
CA HIS A 136 -9.85 6.48 3.18
C HIS A 136 -8.36 6.86 3.16
N ARG A 137 -7.93 7.79 4.04
CA ARG A 137 -6.51 8.12 4.21
C ARG A 137 -5.85 7.13 5.16
N CYS A 138 -4.66 6.66 4.81
CA CYS A 138 -3.93 5.70 5.64
C CYS A 138 -3.40 6.38 6.91
N VAL A 139 -3.99 6.08 8.07
CA VAL A 139 -3.60 6.63 9.38
C VAL A 139 -2.67 5.73 10.19
N TYR A 140 -2.53 4.48 9.77
CA TYR A 140 -1.69 3.48 10.42
C TYR A 140 -1.10 2.54 9.38
N LYS A 141 0.22 2.32 9.46
CA LYS A 141 0.94 1.37 8.61
C LYS A 141 1.91 0.57 9.47
N LYS A 142 1.80 -0.75 9.43
CA LYS A 142 2.73 -1.67 10.04
C LYS A 142 3.43 -2.51 8.99
N LEU A 143 4.75 -2.59 9.06
CA LEU A 143 5.58 -3.49 8.26
C LEU A 143 5.87 -4.77 9.05
N PRO A 144 6.21 -5.89 8.39
CA PRO A 144 6.66 -7.10 9.06
C PRO A 144 7.81 -6.82 10.04
N GLU A 145 7.73 -7.40 11.23
CA GLU A 145 8.76 -7.32 12.27
C GLU A 145 9.15 -5.89 12.70
N ARG A 146 8.31 -4.89 12.38
CA ARG A 146 8.55 -3.50 12.76
C ARG A 146 7.38 -2.92 13.53
N ASP A 147 7.67 -1.88 14.30
CA ASP A 147 6.66 -1.06 14.92
C ASP A 147 5.85 -0.28 13.88
N ALA A 148 4.61 0.00 14.22
CA ALA A 148 3.73 0.75 13.35
C ALA A 148 4.14 2.21 13.21
N ILE A 149 3.85 2.78 12.06
CA ILE A 149 3.95 4.21 11.77
C ILE A 149 2.54 4.79 11.80
N TYR A 150 2.36 5.91 12.48
CA TYR A 150 1.11 6.65 12.57
C TYR A 150 1.17 7.91 11.74
N TYR A 151 0.04 8.30 11.16
CA TYR A 151 -0.09 9.50 10.35
C TYR A 151 -1.27 10.33 10.81
N ILE A 152 -1.11 11.64 10.81
CA ILE A 152 -2.16 12.61 11.13
C ILE A 152 -2.27 13.59 9.96
N TYR A 153 -3.50 13.83 9.54
CA TYR A 153 -3.82 14.69 8.40
C TYR A 153 -4.53 15.96 8.86
N ASP A 154 -4.45 17.00 8.03
CA ASP A 154 -5.26 18.20 8.18
C ASP A 154 -6.58 18.10 7.39
N HIS A 155 -7.41 19.14 7.47
CA HIS A 155 -8.65 19.24 6.69
C HIS A 155 -8.42 19.33 5.17
N GLY A 156 -7.23 19.65 4.73
CA GLY A 156 -6.84 19.74 3.33
C GLY A 156 -6.22 18.45 2.78
N ASP A 157 -6.32 17.33 3.49
CA ASP A 157 -5.75 16.03 3.15
C ASP A 157 -4.20 15.98 3.12
N HIS A 158 -3.54 16.95 3.76
CA HIS A 158 -2.09 16.91 3.88
C HIS A 158 -1.68 16.13 5.11
N GLN A 159 -0.68 15.27 4.96
CA GLN A 159 -0.06 14.61 6.11
C GLN A 159 0.77 15.64 6.89
N VAL A 160 0.32 15.97 8.08
CA VAL A 160 0.94 17.01 8.94
C VAL A 160 1.95 16.41 9.90
N PHE A 161 1.59 15.24 10.50
CA PHE A 161 2.46 14.55 11.43
C PHE A 161 2.62 13.08 11.06
N SER A 162 3.80 12.53 11.39
CA SER A 162 4.02 11.08 11.40
C SER A 162 4.87 10.69 12.60
N GLN A 163 4.67 9.45 13.07
CA GLN A 163 5.40 8.90 14.20
C GLN A 163 5.73 7.43 13.97
N ASP A 164 7.00 7.09 13.95
CA ASP A 164 7.47 5.71 13.95
C ASP A 164 7.67 5.17 15.37
N GLY A 165 8.12 3.90 15.49
CA GLY A 165 8.33 3.25 16.79
C GLY A 165 9.41 3.93 17.65
N GLU A 166 10.50 4.36 17.05
CA GLU A 166 11.58 5.03 17.77
C GLU A 166 11.17 6.43 18.25
N GLN A 167 10.47 7.16 17.39
CA GLN A 167 9.90 8.47 17.74
C GLN A 167 8.90 8.36 18.89
N ARG A 168 8.09 7.28 18.94
CA ARG A 168 7.18 7.03 20.07
C ARG A 168 7.92 6.88 21.39
N VAL A 169 9.02 6.14 21.40
CA VAL A 169 9.84 5.97 22.62
C VAL A 169 10.40 7.31 23.11
N ARG A 170 10.73 8.23 22.20
CA ARG A 170 11.25 9.56 22.52
C ARG A 170 10.16 10.62 22.71
N GLY A 171 8.89 10.28 22.48
CA GLY A 171 7.78 11.25 22.52
C GLY A 171 7.86 12.28 21.38
N GLU A 172 8.52 11.95 20.29
CA GLU A 172 8.74 12.82 19.14
C GLU A 172 7.75 12.53 18.01
N TRP A 173 7.49 13.55 17.20
CA TRP A 173 6.73 13.45 15.96
C TRP A 173 7.47 14.19 14.85
N ALA A 174 7.57 13.57 13.68
CA ALA A 174 7.95 14.30 12.49
C ALA A 174 6.78 15.18 12.03
N PHE A 175 7.04 16.41 11.61
CA PHE A 175 6.03 17.31 11.11
C PHE A 175 6.37 17.82 9.70
N SER A 176 5.33 18.12 8.93
CA SER A 176 5.39 18.78 7.64
C SER A 176 4.26 19.79 7.55
N LEU A 177 4.60 21.08 7.50
CA LEU A 177 3.64 22.15 7.46
C LEU A 177 3.62 22.83 6.10
N SER A 178 2.41 23.06 5.60
CA SER A 178 2.18 23.75 4.34
C SER A 178 1.78 25.20 4.55
N ASP A 179 2.03 26.02 3.54
CA ASP A 179 1.56 27.40 3.47
C ASP A 179 0.07 27.47 3.03
N GLU A 180 -0.45 28.67 2.91
CA GLU A 180 -1.84 28.94 2.45
C GLU A 180 -2.13 28.43 1.04
N LEU A 181 -1.07 28.18 0.25
CA LEU A 181 -1.16 27.61 -1.11
C LEU A 181 -0.93 26.09 -1.13
N ASN A 182 -0.97 25.44 0.04
CA ASN A 182 -0.76 24.00 0.21
C ASN A 182 0.64 23.50 -0.23
N ARG A 183 1.65 24.35 -0.16
CA ARG A 183 3.04 23.97 -0.47
C ARG A 183 3.77 23.68 0.84
N PRO A 184 4.49 22.55 0.98
CA PRO A 184 5.25 22.25 2.19
C PRO A 184 6.39 23.29 2.36
N VAL A 185 6.40 23.97 3.50
CA VAL A 185 7.37 25.03 3.79
C VAL A 185 8.26 24.74 4.99
N LEU A 186 7.77 23.98 5.96
CA LEU A 186 8.53 23.61 7.15
C LEU A 186 8.44 22.12 7.42
N THR A 187 9.58 21.46 7.61
CA THR A 187 9.63 20.07 8.07
C THR A 187 10.61 19.92 9.22
N GLY A 188 10.34 19.01 10.13
CA GLY A 188 11.19 18.80 11.28
C GLY A 188 10.64 17.76 12.26
N ILE A 189 11.12 17.84 13.49
CA ILE A 189 10.68 17.03 14.62
C ILE A 189 10.15 17.95 15.72
N CYS A 190 9.10 17.51 16.40
CA CYS A 190 8.55 18.20 17.57
C CYS A 190 8.08 17.19 18.62
N HIS A 191 7.85 17.66 19.83
CA HIS A 191 7.07 16.93 20.82
C HIS A 191 5.63 17.43 20.77
N ASN A 192 4.68 16.51 20.88
CA ASN A 192 3.28 16.84 21.08
C ASN A 192 2.63 15.80 22.00
N SER A 193 1.44 16.11 22.49
CA SER A 193 0.68 15.25 23.41
C SER A 193 -0.31 14.33 22.71
N TYR A 194 -0.21 14.18 21.41
CA TYR A 194 -1.11 13.30 20.68
C TYR A 194 -0.80 11.83 20.94
N TYR A 195 -1.86 11.08 21.27
CA TYR A 195 -1.86 9.64 21.30
C TYR A 195 -2.68 9.11 20.16
N TYR A 196 -2.17 8.10 19.50
CA TYR A 196 -2.85 7.51 18.35
C TYR A 196 -4.25 6.98 18.68
N ASP A 197 -4.42 6.33 19.85
CA ASP A 197 -5.68 5.71 20.24
C ASP A 197 -6.78 6.72 20.66
N ASP A 198 -6.38 7.95 20.99
CA ASP A 198 -7.33 9.01 21.35
C ASP A 198 -7.96 9.69 20.13
N PHE A 199 -7.57 9.24 18.97
CA PHE A 199 -7.77 9.94 17.76
C PHE A 199 -8.40 9.15 16.65
N PRO A 200 -9.63 9.36 16.47
CA PRO A 200 -10.22 9.39 15.13
C PRO A 200 -10.02 10.77 14.50
N LEU A 201 -8.96 11.13 14.45
CA LEU A 201 -8.04 12.01 14.47
C LEU A 201 -7.78 12.74 13.32
N CYS A 202 -8.36 13.24 12.95
CA CYS A 202 -8.14 13.83 12.04
C CYS A 202 -8.32 15.19 11.74
N GLU A 203 -8.47 15.95 11.87
CA GLU A 203 -8.78 17.27 11.39
C GLU A 203 -8.09 18.30 12.28
N ILE A 204 -6.77 18.28 12.14
CA ILE A 204 -5.96 19.35 12.72
C ILE A 204 -5.87 20.44 11.66
N ASP A 205 -6.39 21.61 11.97
CA ASP A 205 -6.21 22.78 11.12
C ASP A 205 -4.85 23.41 11.43
N VAL A 206 -3.81 22.92 10.72
CA VAL A 206 -2.43 23.35 10.95
C VAL A 206 -1.87 23.98 9.69
N LYS A 207 -1.48 25.24 9.78
CA LYS A 207 -0.86 25.98 8.66
C LYS A 207 0.37 26.76 9.12
N ALA A 208 1.27 27.00 8.20
CA ALA A 208 2.39 27.91 8.37
C ALA A 208 2.12 29.20 7.58
N ARG A 209 1.76 30.27 8.27
CA ARG A 209 1.62 31.60 7.66
C ARG A 209 2.99 32.29 7.57
N ARG A 210 3.28 32.93 6.45
CA ARG A 210 4.51 33.70 6.29
C ARG A 210 4.58 34.85 7.30
N ASP A 211 5.75 35.00 7.94
CA ASP A 211 6.06 36.11 8.80
C ASP A 211 6.78 37.21 8.03
N ASP A 212 6.09 38.25 7.66
CA ASP A 212 6.68 39.40 6.95
C ASP A 212 7.52 40.29 7.87
N THR A 213 7.49 40.08 9.17
CA THR A 213 8.29 40.81 10.15
C THR A 213 9.68 40.21 10.35
N GLY A 214 9.90 38.96 9.90
CA GLY A 214 11.17 38.26 9.98
C GLY A 214 11.62 37.83 11.37
N THR A 215 10.73 37.92 12.36
CA THR A 215 11.04 37.59 13.76
C THR A 215 10.58 36.19 14.16
N ALA A 216 9.73 35.57 13.38
CA ALA A 216 9.16 34.26 13.67
C ALA A 216 10.02 33.11 13.12
N PHE A 217 9.66 31.94 13.56
CA PHE A 217 10.27 30.65 13.33
C PHE A 217 10.60 30.38 11.85
N HIS A 218 11.85 30.61 11.46
CA HIS A 218 12.34 30.48 10.08
C HIS A 218 11.55 31.27 9.02
N GLY A 219 10.93 32.40 9.42
CA GLY A 219 10.12 33.24 8.51
C GLY A 219 8.67 32.77 8.35
N TYR A 220 8.20 31.91 9.25
CA TYR A 220 6.81 31.44 9.27
C TYR A 220 6.25 31.46 10.69
N ILE A 221 4.95 31.72 10.80
CA ILE A 221 4.18 31.61 12.05
C ILE A 221 3.35 30.33 11.94
N PRO A 222 3.66 29.28 12.72
CA PRO A 222 2.84 28.11 12.80
C PRO A 222 1.53 28.43 13.50
N GLU A 223 0.39 28.14 12.90
CA GLU A 223 -0.93 28.35 13.46
C GLU A 223 -1.55 27.02 13.94
N ASN A 224 -2.20 27.04 15.11
CA ASN A 224 -2.95 25.92 15.70
C ASN A 224 -2.15 24.62 15.93
N ILE A 225 -0.85 24.74 16.16
CA ILE A 225 0.01 23.57 16.29
C ILE A 225 0.26 23.27 17.77
N PRO A 226 -0.11 22.08 18.24
CA PRO A 226 0.25 21.63 19.57
C PRO A 226 1.68 21.09 19.61
N MET A 227 2.64 21.90 19.15
CA MET A 227 4.05 21.53 19.17
C MET A 227 4.77 22.16 20.32
N THR A 228 5.58 21.36 21.03
CA THR A 228 6.59 21.83 21.96
C THR A 228 7.96 21.44 21.43
N ASN A 229 8.96 22.33 21.65
CA ASN A 229 10.35 22.13 21.26
C ASN A 229 10.57 21.70 19.80
N PRO A 230 10.02 22.43 18.81
CA PRO A 230 10.21 22.03 17.42
C PRO A 230 11.65 22.27 16.97
N VAL A 231 12.22 21.26 16.30
CA VAL A 231 13.50 21.34 15.60
C VAL A 231 13.23 21.27 14.10
N VAL A 232 13.49 22.35 13.38
CA VAL A 232 13.29 22.43 11.94
C VAL A 232 14.51 21.90 11.22
N TYR A 233 14.29 20.95 10.30
CA TYR A 233 15.33 20.44 9.42
C TYR A 233 15.37 21.18 8.09
N THR A 234 14.20 21.56 7.58
CA THR A 234 14.08 22.23 6.29
C THR A 234 13.06 23.36 6.39
N ALA A 235 13.47 24.53 5.92
CA ALA A 235 12.58 25.66 5.71
C ALA A 235 12.73 26.14 4.26
N VAL A 236 11.63 26.20 3.51
CA VAL A 236 11.61 26.58 2.10
C VAL A 236 10.87 27.90 1.95
N SER A 237 11.50 28.90 1.38
CA SER A 237 10.84 30.14 0.99
C SER A 237 10.57 30.12 -0.51
N TYR A 238 9.30 30.03 -0.89
CA TYR A 238 8.90 30.19 -2.28
C TYR A 238 8.86 31.68 -2.61
N THR A 239 9.79 32.13 -3.43
CA THR A 239 9.73 33.48 -4.00
C THR A 239 8.63 33.50 -5.05
N HIS A 240 7.65 34.39 -4.88
CA HIS A 240 6.69 34.66 -5.94
C HIS A 240 7.44 35.29 -7.11
N LEU A 241 7.52 34.58 -8.22
CA LEU A 241 7.75 35.23 -9.50
C LEU A 241 6.49 36.08 -9.75
N ARG A 242 6.57 37.37 -9.50
CA ARG A 242 5.57 38.31 -10.02
C ARG A 242 5.64 38.23 -11.54
N ALA A 243 4.58 37.70 -12.15
CA ALA A 243 4.36 37.87 -13.59
C ALA A 243 4.02 39.34 -13.90
#